data_95494b9fb8753314a282220358ef53a3
#
_entry.id   95494b9fb8753314a282220358ef53a3
#
_cell.length_a   1.000
_cell.length_b   1.000
_cell.length_c   1.000
_cell.angle_alpha   90.00
_cell.angle_beta   90.00
_cell.angle_gamma   90.00
#
_symmetry.space_group_name_H-M   'P 1'
#
loop_
_entity.id
_entity.type
_entity.pdbx_description
1 polymer ?
#
loop_
_entity_poly.entity_id
_entity_poly.type
_entity_poly.pdbx_seq_one_letter_code
_entity_poly.pdbx_strand_id
1 'polypeptide(L)'
;MKRDDDYIRQLLLESEASSEPYLMAVQHLSMTTEEQKRHQHAELLCDAGFFEAVNKGVYRITNQGHDYLAAVRSDTVWNKTKESAGQLGGVTLGIMRDLAVGYIKQEAKIKLGIDLG
;
A
#
# COMPACT_ATOMS: atom_id res chain seq x y z
N MET A 1 -0.48 16.52 7.53
CA MET A 1 -0.63 15.06 7.80
C MET A 1 0.58 14.34 7.24
N LYS A 2 1.12 13.42 8.03
CA LYS A 2 2.26 12.61 7.59
C LYS A 2 1.75 11.26 7.06
N ARG A 3 2.27 10.82 5.91
CA ARG A 3 1.91 9.52 5.34
C ARG A 3 2.36 8.40 6.30
N ASP A 4 1.45 7.48 6.57
CA ASP A 4 1.69 6.32 7.42
C ASP A 4 1.71 5.07 6.52
N ASP A 5 2.90 4.54 6.26
CA ASP A 5 3.08 3.43 5.33
C ASP A 5 2.47 2.12 5.85
N ASP A 6 2.44 1.91 7.16
CA ASP A 6 1.74 0.77 7.75
C ASP A 6 0.23 0.88 7.53
N TYR A 7 -0.32 2.08 7.65
CA TYR A 7 -1.74 2.32 7.41
C TYR A 7 -2.11 2.13 5.94
N ILE A 8 -1.24 2.55 5.01
CA ILE A 8 -1.38 2.29 3.57
C ILE A 8 -1.52 0.79 3.31
N ARG A 9 -0.62 -0.01 3.89
CA ARG A 9 -0.65 -1.47 3.77
C ARG A 9 -1.95 -2.03 4.33
N GLN A 10 -2.39 -1.51 5.46
CA GLN A 10 -3.62 -1.94 6.14
C GLN A 10 -4.87 -1.68 5.28
N LEU A 11 -4.95 -0.52 4.63
CA LEU A 11 -6.06 -0.20 3.74
C LEU A 11 -6.10 -1.14 2.52
N LEU A 12 -4.94 -1.49 1.98
CA LEU A 12 -4.86 -2.44 0.87
C LEU A 12 -5.31 -3.84 1.30
N LEU A 13 -4.88 -4.29 2.48
CA LEU A 13 -5.31 -5.58 3.04
C LEU A 13 -6.82 -5.59 3.29
N GLU A 14 -7.36 -4.51 3.82
CA GLU A 14 -8.80 -4.35 4.03
C GLU A 14 -9.57 -4.42 2.72
N SER A 15 -9.10 -3.73 1.68
CA SER A 15 -9.74 -3.72 0.37
C SER A 15 -9.76 -5.11 -0.25
N GLU A 16 -8.69 -5.87 -0.08
CA GLU A 16 -8.60 -7.24 -0.60
C GLU A 16 -9.53 -8.20 0.15
N ALA A 17 -9.60 -8.05 1.47
CA ALA A 17 -10.40 -8.92 2.33
C ALA A 17 -11.89 -8.64 2.25
N SER A 18 -12.28 -7.48 1.74
CA SER A 18 -13.68 -7.08 1.64
C SER A 18 -14.42 -7.93 0.61
N SER A 19 -15.66 -8.30 0.93
CA SER A 19 -16.55 -8.97 -0.02
C SER A 19 -17.05 -8.00 -1.10
N GLU A 20 -17.00 -6.71 -0.83
CA GLU A 20 -17.33 -5.65 -1.78
C GLU A 20 -16.05 -5.22 -2.52
N PRO A 21 -16.14 -4.92 -3.83
CA PRO A 21 -14.95 -4.52 -4.60
C PRO A 21 -14.49 -3.09 -4.33
N TYR A 22 -15.09 -2.41 -3.36
CA TYR A 22 -14.86 -0.98 -3.09
C TYR A 22 -14.49 -0.73 -1.65
N LEU A 23 -13.61 0.26 -1.44
CA LEU A 23 -13.30 0.81 -0.13
C LEU A 23 -14.05 2.13 0.02
N MET A 24 -14.72 2.30 1.15
CA MET A 24 -15.45 3.53 1.47
C MET A 24 -14.60 4.42 2.39
N ALA A 25 -14.37 5.66 1.99
CA ALA A 25 -13.68 6.66 2.77
C ALA A 25 -14.28 8.04 2.47
N VAL A 26 -15.58 8.17 2.68
CA VAL A 26 -16.35 9.37 2.33
C VAL A 26 -16.00 10.52 3.24
N GLN A 27 -15.75 11.70 2.66
CA GLN A 27 -15.52 12.94 3.40
C GLN A 27 -16.87 13.54 3.81
N HIS A 28 -16.99 13.95 5.06
CA HIS A 28 -18.20 14.58 5.59
C HIS A 28 -17.83 15.59 6.68
N LEU A 29 -18.81 16.40 7.10
CA LEU A 29 -18.63 17.33 8.20
C LEU A 29 -18.49 16.54 9.51
N SER A 30 -17.73 17.07 10.44
CA SER A 30 -17.54 16.48 11.79
C SER A 30 -16.82 15.12 11.74
N MET A 31 -15.90 14.93 10.80
CA MET A 31 -15.09 13.71 10.73
C MET A 31 -14.22 13.57 11.99
N THR A 32 -14.13 12.35 12.49
CA THR A 32 -13.16 12.00 13.52
C THR A 32 -11.75 12.03 12.93
N THR A 33 -10.75 12.05 13.81
CA THR A 33 -9.34 11.98 13.39
C THR A 33 -9.07 10.71 12.58
N GLU A 34 -9.64 9.58 12.98
CA GLU A 34 -9.48 8.31 12.27
C GLU A 34 -10.13 8.35 10.88
N GLU A 35 -11.32 8.92 10.77
CA GLU A 35 -12.00 9.08 9.50
C GLU A 35 -11.23 10.02 8.55
N GLN A 36 -10.63 11.08 9.08
CA GLN A 36 -9.77 11.98 8.32
C GLN A 36 -8.53 11.23 7.80
N LYS A 37 -7.90 10.44 8.66
CA LYS A 37 -6.71 9.65 8.30
C LYS A 37 -7.06 8.67 7.18
N ARG A 38 -8.20 7.98 7.29
CA ARG A 38 -8.68 7.04 6.27
C ARG A 38 -8.89 7.73 4.93
N HIS A 39 -9.59 8.86 4.93
CA HIS A 39 -9.85 9.63 3.70
C HIS A 39 -8.54 10.10 3.06
N GLN A 40 -7.65 10.70 3.86
CA GLN A 40 -6.39 11.25 3.38
C GLN A 40 -5.49 10.17 2.78
N HIS A 41 -5.42 9.00 3.42
CA HIS A 41 -4.59 7.90 2.91
C HIS A 41 -5.21 7.22 1.68
N ALA A 42 -6.54 7.16 1.58
CA ALA A 42 -7.21 6.72 0.35
C ALA A 42 -6.86 7.64 -0.81
N GLU A 43 -6.82 8.97 -0.58
CA GLU A 43 -6.40 9.94 -1.59
C GLU A 43 -4.94 9.73 -2.01
N LEU A 44 -4.04 9.46 -1.06
CA LEU A 44 -2.64 9.18 -1.36
C LEU A 44 -2.48 7.91 -2.20
N LEU A 45 -3.29 6.89 -1.93
CA LEU A 45 -3.32 5.66 -2.72
C LEU A 45 -3.80 5.94 -4.14
N CYS A 46 -4.78 6.84 -4.32
CA CYS A 46 -5.20 7.31 -5.65
C CYS A 46 -4.07 8.01 -6.38
N ASP A 47 -3.38 8.93 -5.69
CA ASP A 47 -2.26 9.67 -6.28
C ASP A 47 -1.16 8.72 -6.77
N ALA A 48 -0.91 7.66 -6.02
CA ALA A 48 0.10 6.66 -6.37
C ALA A 48 -0.36 5.69 -7.47
N GLY A 49 -1.62 5.73 -7.86
CA GLY A 49 -2.18 4.81 -8.84
C GLY A 49 -2.56 3.44 -8.28
N PHE A 50 -2.54 3.27 -6.95
CA PHE A 50 -2.90 2.01 -6.29
C PHE A 50 -4.40 1.88 -6.04
N PHE A 51 -5.10 3.01 -5.96
CA PHE A 51 -6.55 3.10 -5.94
C PHE A 51 -7.02 3.94 -7.11
N GLU A 52 -8.28 3.70 -7.53
CA GLU A 52 -8.99 4.54 -8.47
C GLU A 52 -10.31 4.95 -7.83
N ALA A 53 -10.60 6.25 -7.83
CA ALA A 53 -11.87 6.76 -7.36
C ALA A 53 -12.96 6.44 -8.39
N VAL A 54 -13.97 5.67 -7.98
CA VAL A 54 -15.11 5.32 -8.84
C VAL A 54 -16.31 6.20 -8.55
N ASN A 55 -16.31 6.86 -7.39
CA ASN A 55 -17.29 7.87 -6.99
C ASN A 55 -16.66 8.66 -5.83
N LYS A 56 -17.36 9.68 -5.33
CA LYS A 56 -16.90 10.46 -4.17
C LYS A 56 -16.73 9.53 -2.96
N GLY A 57 -15.48 9.45 -2.45
CA GLY A 57 -15.15 8.64 -1.28
C GLY A 57 -15.30 7.15 -1.49
N VAL A 58 -15.41 6.69 -2.72
CA VAL A 58 -15.53 5.27 -3.06
C VAL A 58 -14.39 4.91 -4.00
N TYR A 59 -13.58 3.94 -3.61
CA TYR A 59 -12.34 3.59 -4.30
C TYR A 59 -12.31 2.11 -4.63
N ARG A 60 -11.70 1.77 -5.77
CA ARG A 60 -11.35 0.37 -6.07
C ARG A 60 -9.83 0.23 -6.07
N ILE A 61 -9.33 -0.94 -5.74
CA ILE A 61 -7.91 -1.25 -5.87
C ILE A 61 -7.59 -1.48 -7.36
N THR A 62 -6.50 -0.89 -7.83
CA THR A 62 -6.02 -1.08 -9.21
C THR A 62 -5.14 -2.31 -9.30
N ASN A 63 -4.77 -2.69 -10.54
CA ASN A 63 -3.78 -3.74 -10.73
C ASN A 63 -2.45 -3.39 -10.03
N GLN A 64 -2.02 -2.13 -10.14
CA GLN A 64 -0.81 -1.66 -9.46
C GLN A 64 -0.93 -1.76 -7.94
N GLY A 65 -2.13 -1.49 -7.39
CA GLY A 65 -2.40 -1.68 -5.97
C GLY A 65 -2.31 -3.14 -5.54
N HIS A 66 -2.85 -4.05 -6.35
CA HIS A 66 -2.72 -5.48 -6.12
C HIS A 66 -1.25 -5.93 -6.15
N ASP A 67 -0.49 -5.42 -7.12
CA ASP A 67 0.94 -5.75 -7.24
C ASP A 67 1.73 -5.26 -6.04
N TYR A 68 1.48 -4.04 -5.58
CA TYR A 68 2.12 -3.51 -4.37
C TYR A 68 1.77 -4.38 -3.16
N LEU A 69 0.49 -4.70 -2.99
CA LEU A 69 0.05 -5.54 -1.87
C LEU A 69 0.71 -6.93 -1.93
N ALA A 70 0.79 -7.53 -3.11
CA ALA A 70 1.48 -8.81 -3.29
C ALA A 70 2.94 -8.75 -2.82
N ALA A 71 3.62 -7.63 -3.11
CA ALA A 71 5.01 -7.44 -2.71
C ALA A 71 5.16 -7.23 -1.19
N VAL A 72 4.23 -6.52 -0.54
CA VAL A 72 4.33 -6.17 0.89
C VAL A 72 3.48 -7.05 1.81
N ARG A 73 2.83 -8.07 1.27
CA ARG A 73 1.96 -8.97 2.04
C ARG A 73 2.72 -9.69 3.15
N SER A 74 3.90 -10.20 2.85
CA SER A 74 4.73 -10.91 3.81
C SER A 74 5.28 -9.94 4.86
N ASP A 75 5.13 -10.28 6.13
CA ASP A 75 5.69 -9.46 7.22
C ASP A 75 7.21 -9.37 7.12
N THR A 76 7.88 -10.43 6.69
CA THR A 76 9.33 -10.45 6.51
C THR A 76 9.76 -9.39 5.48
N VAL A 77 9.15 -9.41 4.30
CA VAL A 77 9.45 -8.43 3.24
C VAL A 77 9.06 -7.03 3.68
N TRP A 78 7.90 -6.88 4.31
CA TRP A 78 7.43 -5.59 4.78
C TRP A 78 8.39 -4.96 5.80
N ASN A 79 8.85 -5.74 6.77
CA ASN A 79 9.79 -5.25 7.78
C ASN A 79 11.13 -4.83 7.15
N LYS A 80 11.64 -5.60 6.20
CA LYS A 80 12.86 -5.24 5.46
C LYS A 80 12.67 -3.97 4.64
N THR A 81 11.52 -3.83 4.00
CA THR A 81 11.19 -2.65 3.20
C THR A 81 11.16 -1.40 4.06
N LYS A 82 10.49 -1.46 5.21
CA LYS A 82 10.42 -0.33 6.14
C LYS A 82 11.79 0.04 6.70
N GLU A 83 12.59 -0.95 7.04
CA GLU A 83 13.94 -0.73 7.55
C GLU A 83 14.81 0.00 6.52
N SER A 84 14.79 -0.47 5.27
CA SER A 84 15.55 0.17 4.19
C SER A 84 15.06 1.60 3.93
N ALA A 85 13.75 1.82 3.91
CA ALA A 85 13.18 3.15 3.74
C ALA A 85 13.63 4.09 4.88
N GLY A 86 13.66 3.58 6.12
CA GLY A 86 14.11 4.33 7.28
C GLY A 86 15.58 4.73 7.17
N GLN A 87 16.44 3.84 6.67
CA GLN A 87 17.87 4.12 6.45
C GLN A 87 18.08 5.24 5.44
N LEU A 88 17.14 5.40 4.49
CA LEU A 88 17.20 6.45 3.47
C LEU A 88 16.50 7.75 3.91
N GLY A 89 16.01 7.80 5.16
CA GLY A 89 15.30 8.99 5.66
C GLY A 89 13.85 9.11 5.21
N GLY A 90 13.28 8.03 4.71
CA GLY A 90 11.95 8.01 4.12
C GLY A 90 12.03 8.06 2.59
N VAL A 91 11.04 7.49 1.93
CA VAL A 91 11.03 7.37 0.47
C VAL A 91 9.62 7.53 -0.07
N THR A 92 9.49 7.70 -1.39
CA THR A 92 8.19 7.75 -2.08
C THR A 92 7.52 6.37 -2.08
N LEU A 93 6.22 6.32 -2.33
CA LEU A 93 5.50 5.04 -2.48
C LEU A 93 6.05 4.22 -3.66
N GLY A 94 6.48 4.88 -4.73
CA GLY A 94 7.12 4.21 -5.85
C GLY A 94 8.41 3.51 -5.45
N ILE A 95 9.23 4.16 -4.62
CA ILE A 95 10.46 3.56 -4.11
C ILE A 95 10.14 2.46 -3.09
N MET A 96 9.12 2.63 -2.25
CA MET A 96 8.64 1.55 -1.37
C MET A 96 8.33 0.29 -2.17
N ARG A 97 7.61 0.45 -3.28
CA ARG A 97 7.29 -0.66 -4.18
C ARG A 97 8.57 -1.29 -4.75
N ASP A 98 9.51 -0.48 -5.22
CA ASP A 98 10.75 -0.98 -5.81
C ASP A 98 11.60 -1.74 -4.78
N LEU A 99 11.66 -1.25 -3.55
CA LEU A 99 12.34 -1.94 -2.46
C LEU A 99 11.68 -3.29 -2.16
N ALA A 100 10.35 -3.31 -2.05
CA ALA A 100 9.60 -4.53 -1.77
C ALA A 100 9.78 -5.56 -2.88
N VAL A 101 9.70 -5.14 -4.14
CA VAL A 101 9.93 -6.01 -5.30
C VAL A 101 11.35 -6.57 -5.29
N GLY A 102 12.34 -5.75 -4.95
CA GLY A 102 13.73 -6.20 -4.80
C GLY A 102 13.87 -7.32 -3.76
N TYR A 103 13.22 -7.17 -2.61
CA TYR A 103 13.23 -8.20 -1.57
C TYR A 103 12.49 -9.46 -2.00
N ILE A 104 11.39 -9.34 -2.74
CA ILE A 104 10.68 -10.50 -3.31
C ILE A 104 11.59 -11.28 -4.27
N LYS A 105 12.31 -10.59 -5.12
CA LYS A 105 13.28 -11.22 -6.05
C LYS A 105 14.38 -11.93 -5.30
N GLN A 106 14.88 -11.34 -4.22
CA GLN A 106 15.90 -11.96 -3.36
C GLN A 106 15.34 -13.24 -2.71
N GLU A 107 14.13 -13.20 -2.19
CA GLU A 107 13.46 -14.36 -1.60
C GLU A 107 13.27 -15.47 -2.64
N ALA A 108 12.88 -15.13 -3.86
CA ALA A 108 12.70 -16.08 -4.95
C ALA A 108 14.03 -16.78 -5.28
N LYS A 109 15.13 -16.04 -5.30
CA LYS A 109 16.46 -16.59 -5.56
C LYS A 109 16.88 -17.55 -4.46
N ILE A 110 16.67 -17.16 -3.19
CA ILE A 110 17.06 -17.98 -2.02
C ILE A 110 16.21 -19.23 -1.91
N LYS A 111 14.88 -19.09 -2.01
CA LYS A 111 13.94 -20.19 -1.75
C LYS A 111 13.71 -21.10 -2.95
N LEU A 112 13.76 -20.54 -4.16
CA LEU A 112 13.37 -21.24 -5.39
C LEU A 112 14.53 -21.43 -6.36
N GLY A 113 15.67 -20.76 -6.12
CA GLY A 113 16.80 -20.77 -7.05
C GLY A 113 16.52 -20.05 -8.37
N ILE A 114 15.49 -19.18 -8.39
CA ILE A 114 15.06 -18.47 -9.59
C ILE A 114 15.55 -17.02 -9.53
N ASP A 115 16.19 -16.59 -10.63
CA ASP A 115 16.61 -15.20 -10.79
C ASP A 115 15.53 -14.46 -11.61
N LEU A 116 14.83 -13.54 -10.96
CA LEU A 116 13.76 -12.76 -11.57
C LEU A 116 14.25 -11.44 -12.19
N GLY A 117 15.54 -11.27 -12.27
CA GLY A 117 16.14 -10.10 -12.90
C GLY A 117 16.73 -9.08 -11.96
#